data_5af9734106c5d08722d2cf56f81f9cce
#
_entry.id   5af9734106c5d08722d2cf56f81f9cce
#
_cell.length_a   1.000
_cell.length_b   1.000
_cell.length_c   1.000
_cell.angle_alpha   90.00
_cell.angle_beta   90.00
_cell.angle_gamma   90.00
#
_symmetry.space_group_name_H-M   'P 1'
#
loop_
_entity.id
_entity.type
_entity.pdbx_description
1 polymer ?
#
loop_
_entity_poly.entity_id
_entity_poly.type
_entity_poly.pdbx_seq_one_letter_code
_entity_poly.pdbx_strand_id
1 'polypeptide(L)'
;MTNRQLNEKIRKAYQNAAPDRWDAVLSDCVDQKGRVITMTTEKKRKKSMAKLIGLAACLCLLLGCGFGIRSYHADHVVDSTVSLDVNPSVEIRVNRKERVLDVSALNRDGEIIIGNMDLSGSDLRVAVNALIGSMLQNGYLNELTNSILISVDNNDPARGAALQGQLTEEVNKLLQTDTFSGSVLSQTVVKDDGLRQTADQYGITLGKAQLIRDILDSNSLHTFDELAPLTINELNLLLGKEPAAAAHVEVVGTASQKGYIGEDRAKAIALKKAGLSADGLTSYEIELDTHKGIMVYDVEFTAGGFEFDCEISASTGEIVKFEKEYDDDEPSVSVPKQNGVTEAGEITLEKAKEIALNHAGVKAVDAIELEVKPDQKDGRSVYEIEFKS
;
A
#
# COMPACT_ATOMS: atom_id res chain seq x y z
N MET A 1 -27.52 -32.48 16.22
CA MET A 1 -28.75 -31.70 16.50
C MET A 1 -29.17 -31.06 15.21
N THR A 2 -30.36 -31.30 14.70
CA THR A 2 -30.81 -30.75 13.42
C THR A 2 -31.27 -29.28 13.62
N ASN A 3 -31.16 -28.45 12.57
CA ASN A 3 -31.63 -27.03 12.61
C ASN A 3 -33.08 -26.89 13.09
N ARG A 4 -33.91 -27.89 12.86
CA ARG A 4 -35.30 -27.94 13.34
C ARG A 4 -35.39 -28.06 14.89
N GLN A 5 -34.52 -28.87 15.50
CA GLN A 5 -34.46 -29.02 16.95
C GLN A 5 -33.87 -27.79 17.66
N LEU A 6 -32.96 -27.08 16.98
CA LEU A 6 -32.40 -25.83 17.49
C LEU A 6 -33.47 -24.73 17.48
N ASN A 7 -34.20 -24.56 16.37
CA ASN A 7 -35.29 -23.59 16.27
C ASN A 7 -36.41 -23.82 17.26
N GLU A 8 -36.76 -25.09 17.56
CA GLU A 8 -37.77 -25.40 18.61
C GLU A 8 -37.26 -25.03 20.02
N LYS A 9 -35.99 -25.26 20.32
CA LYS A 9 -35.42 -24.87 21.62
C LYS A 9 -35.36 -23.34 21.77
N ILE A 10 -34.97 -22.63 20.73
CA ILE A 10 -34.94 -21.15 20.69
C ILE A 10 -36.36 -20.61 20.89
N ARG A 11 -37.37 -21.15 20.18
CA ARG A 11 -38.75 -20.74 20.30
C ARG A 11 -39.30 -21.00 21.72
N LYS A 12 -39.00 -22.13 22.35
CA LYS A 12 -39.38 -22.40 23.73
C LYS A 12 -38.69 -21.49 24.75
N ALA A 13 -37.40 -21.16 24.52
CA ALA A 13 -36.69 -20.22 25.37
C ALA A 13 -37.30 -18.80 25.29
N TYR A 14 -37.70 -18.35 24.11
CA TYR A 14 -38.38 -17.06 23.91
C TYR A 14 -39.77 -17.02 24.58
N GLN A 15 -40.56 -18.09 24.46
CA GLN A 15 -41.84 -18.19 25.10
C GLN A 15 -41.76 -18.20 26.64
N ASN A 16 -40.71 -18.76 27.20
CA ASN A 16 -40.47 -18.77 28.65
C ASN A 16 -39.86 -17.45 29.17
N ALA A 17 -39.15 -16.69 28.33
CA ALA A 17 -38.54 -15.42 28.72
C ALA A 17 -39.50 -14.22 28.68
N ALA A 18 -40.58 -14.32 27.94
CA ALA A 18 -41.65 -13.31 27.87
C ALA A 18 -42.97 -13.91 28.36
N PRO A 19 -43.20 -13.96 29.67
CA PRO A 19 -44.47 -14.45 30.18
C PRO A 19 -45.59 -13.55 29.63
N ASP A 20 -46.58 -14.21 29.04
CA ASP A 20 -47.79 -13.56 28.51
C ASP A 20 -48.56 -12.87 29.66
N ARG A 21 -48.38 -11.57 29.79
CA ARG A 21 -49.05 -10.73 30.78
C ARG A 21 -50.26 -10.02 30.21
N TRP A 22 -50.70 -10.36 29.00
CA TRP A 22 -51.85 -9.71 28.39
C TRP A 22 -53.11 -9.86 29.21
N ASP A 23 -53.34 -11.02 29.80
CA ASP A 23 -54.51 -11.26 30.66
C ASP A 23 -54.45 -10.44 31.95
N ALA A 24 -53.24 -10.21 32.51
CA ALA A 24 -53.07 -9.35 33.69
C ALA A 24 -53.32 -7.86 33.35
N VAL A 25 -52.84 -7.41 32.16
CA VAL A 25 -53.08 -6.03 31.70
C VAL A 25 -54.55 -5.82 31.34
N LEU A 26 -55.23 -6.80 30.75
CA LEU A 26 -56.63 -6.74 30.42
C LEU A 26 -57.51 -6.75 31.67
N SER A 27 -57.20 -7.54 32.71
CA SER A 27 -57.91 -7.56 33.99
C SER A 27 -57.79 -6.22 34.72
N ASP A 28 -56.62 -5.61 34.75
CA ASP A 28 -56.40 -4.26 35.32
C ASP A 28 -57.18 -3.17 34.56
N CYS A 29 -57.39 -3.34 33.26
CA CYS A 29 -58.18 -2.42 32.43
C CYS A 29 -59.69 -2.59 32.66
N VAL A 30 -60.17 -3.78 32.99
CA VAL A 30 -61.59 -4.05 33.22
C VAL A 30 -62.03 -3.57 34.59
N ASP A 31 -61.20 -3.67 35.63
CA ASP A 31 -61.54 -3.21 37.00
C ASP A 31 -61.63 -1.68 37.18
N GLN A 32 -61.16 -0.93 36.14
CA GLN A 32 -61.27 0.54 36.19
C GLN A 32 -62.61 1.14 35.62
N LYS A 33 -63.54 0.31 35.13
CA LYS A 33 -64.84 0.73 34.70
C LYS A 33 -65.82 0.80 35.88
N GLY A 34 -65.78 1.90 36.62
CA GLY A 34 -66.87 2.07 37.62
C GLY A 34 -66.69 3.09 38.73
N ARG A 35 -65.69 3.93 38.73
CA ARG A 35 -65.56 5.01 39.63
C ARG A 35 -66.06 6.34 39.00
N VAL A 36 -67.33 6.67 39.17
CA VAL A 36 -67.86 8.02 38.94
C VAL A 36 -67.35 8.91 40.06
N ILE A 37 -66.30 9.68 39.76
CA ILE A 37 -65.88 10.75 40.69
C ILE A 37 -66.72 11.99 40.38
N THR A 38 -67.67 12.30 41.26
CA THR A 38 -68.34 13.58 41.25
C THR A 38 -67.37 14.69 41.56
N MET A 39 -67.03 15.47 40.54
CA MET A 39 -66.17 16.64 40.70
C MET A 39 -67.00 17.79 41.30
N THR A 40 -66.85 18.06 42.59
CA THR A 40 -67.18 19.34 43.16
C THR A 40 -66.17 20.39 42.67
N THR A 41 -66.71 21.33 41.87
CA THR A 41 -65.92 22.44 41.30
C THR A 41 -65.60 23.46 42.39
N GLU A 42 -64.49 23.34 43.09
CA GLU A 42 -63.82 24.48 43.69
C GLU A 42 -62.83 25.13 42.73
N LYS A 43 -63.25 26.29 42.26
CA LYS A 43 -62.46 27.14 41.36
C LYS A 43 -61.32 27.82 42.12
N LYS A 44 -60.24 27.11 42.42
CA LYS A 44 -58.99 27.74 42.85
C LYS A 44 -58.11 27.94 41.63
N ARG A 45 -57.91 29.21 41.27
CA ARG A 45 -56.97 29.67 40.24
C ARG A 45 -55.54 29.11 40.47
N LYS A 46 -55.18 27.99 39.81
CA LYS A 46 -53.80 27.59 39.65
C LYS A 46 -53.34 27.92 38.24
N LYS A 47 -53.06 29.22 37.99
CA LYS A 47 -52.56 29.71 36.66
C LYS A 47 -51.05 29.51 36.40
N SER A 48 -50.35 28.66 37.11
CA SER A 48 -48.89 28.54 36.98
C SER A 48 -48.39 27.15 36.59
N MET A 49 -49.05 26.07 37.06
CA MET A 49 -48.50 24.72 36.87
C MET A 49 -48.68 24.17 35.45
N ALA A 50 -49.76 24.52 34.74
CA ALA A 50 -49.96 24.05 33.37
C ALA A 50 -48.89 24.58 32.39
N LYS A 51 -48.36 25.79 32.62
CA LYS A 51 -47.24 26.34 31.81
C LYS A 51 -45.91 25.65 32.13
N LEU A 52 -45.68 25.27 33.38
CA LEU A 52 -44.45 24.52 33.79
C LEU A 52 -44.48 23.07 33.27
N ILE A 53 -45.65 22.41 33.30
CA ILE A 53 -45.83 21.06 32.75
C ILE A 53 -45.65 21.07 31.21
N GLY A 54 -46.22 22.09 30.53
CA GLY A 54 -46.02 22.26 29.10
C GLY A 54 -44.54 22.51 28.73
N LEU A 55 -43.84 23.34 29.52
CA LEU A 55 -42.42 23.60 29.33
C LEU A 55 -41.56 22.33 29.55
N ALA A 56 -41.87 21.56 30.61
CA ALA A 56 -41.20 20.30 30.91
C ALA A 56 -41.46 19.24 29.82
N ALA A 57 -42.69 19.13 29.32
CA ALA A 57 -43.04 18.23 28.23
C ALA A 57 -42.29 18.59 26.90
N CYS A 58 -42.22 19.89 26.57
CA CYS A 58 -41.44 20.37 25.42
C CYS A 58 -39.94 20.10 25.61
N LEU A 59 -39.40 20.27 26.81
CA LEU A 59 -38.00 19.98 27.12
C LEU A 59 -37.71 18.48 27.00
N CYS A 60 -38.60 17.62 27.49
CA CYS A 60 -38.50 16.16 27.34
C CYS A 60 -38.58 15.72 25.87
N LEU A 61 -39.46 16.34 25.07
CA LEU A 61 -39.55 16.07 23.63
C LEU A 61 -38.30 16.53 22.89
N LEU A 62 -37.75 17.71 23.19
CA LEU A 62 -36.51 18.21 22.59
C LEU A 62 -35.33 17.36 23.00
N LEU A 63 -35.23 16.95 24.25
CA LEU A 63 -34.16 16.04 24.71
C LEU A 63 -34.31 14.64 24.11
N GLY A 64 -35.57 14.12 24.06
CA GLY A 64 -35.83 12.81 23.46
C GLY A 64 -35.60 12.77 21.94
N CYS A 65 -36.05 13.81 21.22
CA CYS A 65 -35.73 13.94 19.78
C CYS A 65 -34.24 14.16 19.54
N GLY A 66 -33.60 15.02 20.34
CA GLY A 66 -32.16 15.26 20.21
C GLY A 66 -31.33 14.02 20.49
N PHE A 67 -31.70 13.24 21.50
CA PHE A 67 -31.04 11.96 21.81
C PHE A 67 -31.33 10.90 20.75
N GLY A 68 -32.59 10.84 20.24
CA GLY A 68 -33.00 9.92 19.18
C GLY A 68 -32.26 10.20 17.85
N ILE A 69 -32.15 11.47 17.45
CA ILE A 69 -31.42 11.89 16.25
C ILE A 69 -29.92 11.57 16.41
N ARG A 70 -29.33 11.87 17.57
CA ARG A 70 -27.94 11.60 17.86
C ARG A 70 -27.63 10.10 17.85
N SER A 71 -28.51 9.28 18.42
CA SER A 71 -28.38 7.82 18.39
C SER A 71 -28.52 7.26 16.98
N TYR A 72 -29.49 7.75 16.21
CA TYR A 72 -29.70 7.36 14.81
C TYR A 72 -28.46 7.67 13.95
N HIS A 73 -27.90 8.89 14.07
CA HIS A 73 -26.66 9.26 13.36
C HIS A 73 -25.49 8.40 13.79
N ALA A 74 -25.38 8.08 15.08
CA ALA A 74 -24.28 7.24 15.57
C ALA A 74 -24.32 5.81 15.03
N ASP A 75 -25.50 5.31 14.65
CA ASP A 75 -25.69 3.94 14.19
C ASP A 75 -25.70 3.79 12.65
N HIS A 76 -26.03 4.86 11.89
CA HIS A 76 -26.32 4.75 10.46
C HIS A 76 -25.45 5.67 9.56
N VAL A 77 -24.65 6.55 10.17
CA VAL A 77 -23.79 7.47 9.41
C VAL A 77 -22.35 6.95 9.44
N VAL A 78 -21.69 6.96 8.29
CA VAL A 78 -20.27 6.61 8.18
C VAL A 78 -19.44 7.59 9.00
N ASP A 79 -18.68 7.06 9.94
CA ASP A 79 -17.74 7.80 10.78
C ASP A 79 -16.30 7.60 10.30
N SER A 80 -15.96 6.37 9.90
CA SER A 80 -14.64 6.02 9.39
C SER A 80 -14.73 5.10 8.17
N THR A 81 -13.77 5.22 7.27
CA THR A 81 -13.52 4.25 6.21
C THR A 81 -12.15 3.62 6.47
N VAL A 82 -12.10 2.30 6.47
CA VAL A 82 -10.87 1.52 6.62
C VAL A 82 -10.63 0.78 5.33
N SER A 83 -9.48 0.98 4.70
CA SER A 83 -9.04 0.21 3.54
C SER A 83 -8.02 -0.83 3.95
N LEU A 84 -8.15 -2.02 3.38
CA LEU A 84 -7.20 -3.12 3.48
C LEU A 84 -6.68 -3.43 2.08
N ASP A 85 -5.39 -3.24 1.88
CA ASP A 85 -4.72 -3.45 0.60
C ASP A 85 -3.60 -4.49 0.74
N VAL A 86 -3.55 -5.42 -0.19
CA VAL A 86 -2.45 -6.37 -0.41
C VAL A 86 -2.13 -6.36 -1.91
N ASN A 87 -2.88 -7.10 -2.68
CA ASN A 87 -3.21 -6.96 -4.10
C ASN A 87 -4.73 -6.95 -4.27
N PRO A 88 -5.54 -7.77 -3.50
CA PRO A 88 -6.94 -7.43 -3.28
C PRO A 88 -7.04 -6.12 -2.50
N SER A 89 -7.99 -5.27 -2.89
CA SER A 89 -8.31 -4.00 -2.24
C SER A 89 -9.76 -3.98 -1.79
N VAL A 90 -9.97 -3.77 -0.48
CA VAL A 90 -11.28 -3.79 0.17
C VAL A 90 -11.44 -2.55 1.05
N GLU A 91 -12.60 -1.91 0.95
CA GLU A 91 -13.01 -0.82 1.85
C GLU A 91 -14.11 -1.27 2.80
N ILE A 92 -13.96 -0.92 4.07
CA ILE A 92 -14.91 -1.16 5.15
C ILE A 92 -15.40 0.18 5.67
N ARG A 93 -16.67 0.48 5.55
CA ARG A 93 -17.28 1.68 6.10
C ARG A 93 -17.95 1.37 7.43
N VAL A 94 -17.59 2.11 8.46
CA VAL A 94 -18.11 1.89 9.81
C VAL A 94 -18.77 3.13 10.40
N ASN A 95 -19.70 2.91 11.31
CA ASN A 95 -20.30 3.95 12.09
C ASN A 95 -19.44 4.31 13.32
N ARG A 96 -19.88 5.30 14.09
CA ARG A 96 -19.15 5.79 15.28
C ARG A 96 -18.96 4.73 16.38
N LYS A 97 -19.70 3.64 16.34
CA LYS A 97 -19.59 2.50 17.27
C LYS A 97 -18.73 1.36 16.70
N GLU A 98 -17.99 1.63 15.60
CA GLU A 98 -17.16 0.66 14.88
C GLU A 98 -17.97 -0.56 14.39
N ARG A 99 -19.28 -0.34 14.08
CA ARG A 99 -20.11 -1.33 13.40
C ARG A 99 -20.02 -1.14 11.90
N VAL A 100 -19.80 -2.23 11.20
CA VAL A 100 -19.72 -2.27 9.74
C VAL A 100 -21.07 -1.86 9.15
N LEU A 101 -21.06 -0.82 8.33
CA LEU A 101 -22.21 -0.37 7.56
C LEU A 101 -22.20 -1.01 6.16
N ASP A 102 -21.01 -1.13 5.59
CA ASP A 102 -20.83 -1.66 4.25
C ASP A 102 -19.38 -2.15 4.07
N VAL A 103 -19.21 -3.16 3.22
CA VAL A 103 -17.90 -3.65 2.74
C VAL A 103 -17.94 -3.71 1.23
N SER A 104 -17.00 -3.06 0.57
CA SER A 104 -16.91 -2.98 -0.88
C SER A 104 -15.53 -3.39 -1.39
N ALA A 105 -15.53 -4.16 -2.48
CA ALA A 105 -14.32 -4.47 -3.23
C ALA A 105 -14.02 -3.35 -4.22
N LEU A 106 -12.75 -3.00 -4.38
CA LEU A 106 -12.30 -2.05 -5.41
C LEU A 106 -11.73 -2.76 -6.65
N ASN A 107 -11.44 -4.05 -6.53
CA ASN A 107 -10.97 -4.88 -7.64
C ASN A 107 -11.57 -6.30 -7.55
N ARG A 108 -11.35 -7.08 -8.61
CA ARG A 108 -11.86 -8.45 -8.71
C ARG A 108 -11.35 -9.37 -7.59
N ASP A 109 -10.10 -9.18 -7.17
CA ASP A 109 -9.51 -9.97 -6.09
C ASP A 109 -10.17 -9.64 -4.75
N GLY A 110 -10.54 -8.37 -4.52
CA GLY A 110 -11.34 -7.95 -3.38
C GLY A 110 -12.73 -8.62 -3.35
N GLU A 111 -13.38 -8.80 -4.52
CA GLU A 111 -14.65 -9.54 -4.61
C GLU A 111 -14.47 -11.01 -4.17
N ILE A 112 -13.37 -11.64 -4.56
CA ILE A 112 -13.04 -13.02 -4.14
C ILE A 112 -12.86 -13.09 -2.63
N ILE A 113 -12.16 -12.10 -2.04
CA ILE A 113 -11.89 -12.04 -0.60
C ILE A 113 -13.19 -11.86 0.19
N ILE A 114 -14.07 -10.97 -0.22
CA ILE A 114 -15.38 -10.75 0.41
C ILE A 114 -16.26 -11.99 0.22
N GLY A 115 -16.27 -12.55 -0.98
CA GLY A 115 -17.05 -13.74 -1.29
C GLY A 115 -18.52 -13.62 -0.90
N ASN A 116 -19.02 -14.60 -0.15
CA ASN A 116 -20.39 -14.63 0.35
C ASN A 116 -20.51 -14.20 1.83
N MET A 117 -19.51 -13.52 2.39
CA MET A 117 -19.55 -13.07 3.78
C MET A 117 -20.54 -11.90 3.93
N ASP A 118 -21.50 -12.06 4.85
CA ASP A 118 -22.33 -10.95 5.32
C ASP A 118 -21.66 -10.35 6.56
N LEU A 119 -20.94 -9.26 6.35
CA LEU A 119 -20.20 -8.55 7.39
C LEU A 119 -20.98 -7.34 7.93
N SER A 120 -22.15 -7.03 7.35
CA SER A 120 -22.97 -5.89 7.76
C SER A 120 -23.42 -6.02 9.22
N GLY A 121 -23.30 -4.93 9.99
CA GLY A 121 -23.63 -4.89 11.41
C GLY A 121 -22.63 -5.59 12.33
N SER A 122 -21.61 -6.26 11.80
CA SER A 122 -20.54 -6.87 12.60
C SER A 122 -19.65 -5.80 13.25
N ASP A 123 -18.85 -6.20 14.22
CA ASP A 123 -17.77 -5.38 14.76
C ASP A 123 -16.64 -5.28 13.71
N LEU A 124 -16.01 -4.10 13.58
CA LEU A 124 -14.95 -3.86 12.60
C LEU A 124 -13.80 -4.88 12.72
N ARG A 125 -13.38 -5.20 13.95
CA ARG A 125 -12.29 -6.16 14.18
C ARG A 125 -12.66 -7.56 13.69
N VAL A 126 -13.92 -7.96 13.87
CA VAL A 126 -14.41 -9.25 13.36
C VAL A 126 -14.39 -9.27 11.84
N ALA A 127 -14.79 -8.17 11.19
CA ALA A 127 -14.75 -8.05 9.74
C ALA A 127 -13.31 -8.08 9.20
N VAL A 128 -12.41 -7.31 9.81
CA VAL A 128 -10.97 -7.29 9.45
C VAL A 128 -10.36 -8.68 9.59
N ASN A 129 -10.60 -9.37 10.70
CA ASN A 129 -10.10 -10.72 10.93
C ASN A 129 -10.63 -11.73 9.91
N ALA A 130 -11.91 -11.63 9.54
CA ALA A 130 -12.51 -12.49 8.52
C ALA A 130 -11.90 -12.25 7.14
N LEU A 131 -11.69 -10.98 6.76
CA LEU A 131 -11.08 -10.61 5.48
C LEU A 131 -9.61 -11.04 5.40
N ILE A 132 -8.81 -10.82 6.46
CA ILE A 132 -7.42 -11.30 6.53
C ILE A 132 -7.36 -12.83 6.46
N GLY A 133 -8.23 -13.52 7.19
CA GLY A 133 -8.35 -14.98 7.11
C GLY A 133 -8.65 -15.46 5.69
N SER A 134 -9.52 -14.74 4.96
CA SER A 134 -9.82 -15.00 3.55
C SER A 134 -8.61 -14.73 2.65
N MET A 135 -7.85 -13.64 2.88
CA MET A 135 -6.62 -13.32 2.14
C MET A 135 -5.56 -14.42 2.31
N LEU A 136 -5.36 -14.91 3.53
CA LEU A 136 -4.44 -16.03 3.81
C LEU A 136 -4.91 -17.33 3.15
N GLN A 137 -6.20 -17.65 3.26
CA GLN A 137 -6.78 -18.88 2.68
C GLN A 137 -6.70 -18.91 1.15
N ASN A 138 -6.89 -17.77 0.50
CA ASN A 138 -6.82 -17.63 -0.95
C ASN A 138 -5.39 -17.38 -1.47
N GLY A 139 -4.39 -17.31 -0.59
CA GLY A 139 -2.98 -17.19 -0.94
C GLY A 139 -2.54 -15.79 -1.36
N TYR A 140 -3.33 -14.76 -1.10
CA TYR A 140 -2.93 -13.36 -1.34
C TYR A 140 -1.91 -12.87 -0.32
N LEU A 141 -2.01 -13.34 0.93
CA LEU A 141 -0.97 -13.21 1.94
C LEU A 141 -0.28 -14.56 2.11
N ASN A 142 1.02 -14.60 1.85
CA ASN A 142 1.86 -15.80 1.90
C ASN A 142 3.33 -15.41 2.17
N GLU A 143 4.24 -16.37 2.20
CA GLU A 143 5.67 -16.11 2.47
C GLU A 143 6.38 -15.25 1.42
N LEU A 144 5.84 -15.13 0.20
CA LEU A 144 6.44 -14.33 -0.90
C LEU A 144 5.88 -12.90 -0.91
N THR A 145 4.59 -12.75 -0.55
CA THR A 145 3.85 -11.49 -0.50
C THR A 145 3.22 -11.37 0.88
N ASN A 146 3.97 -10.84 1.84
CA ASN A 146 3.58 -10.87 3.25
C ASN A 146 3.14 -9.52 3.81
N SER A 147 3.04 -8.47 2.98
CA SER A 147 2.73 -7.11 3.43
C SER A 147 1.27 -6.74 3.19
N ILE A 148 0.67 -6.04 4.17
CA ILE A 148 -0.67 -5.47 4.10
C ILE A 148 -0.61 -3.99 4.47
N LEU A 149 -1.35 -3.13 3.75
CA LEU A 149 -1.56 -1.74 4.10
C LEU A 149 -2.95 -1.54 4.71
N ILE A 150 -2.99 -0.92 5.86
CA ILE A 150 -4.20 -0.48 6.56
C ILE A 150 -4.26 1.04 6.47
N SER A 151 -5.32 1.57 5.85
CA SER A 151 -5.49 3.02 5.76
C SER A 151 -6.81 3.42 6.41
N VAL A 152 -6.76 4.44 7.27
CA VAL A 152 -7.92 4.92 8.02
C VAL A 152 -8.25 6.35 7.62
N ASP A 153 -9.42 6.55 7.01
CA ASP A 153 -10.01 7.88 6.76
C ASP A 153 -11.03 8.18 7.86
N ASN A 154 -10.78 9.22 8.65
CA ASN A 154 -11.69 9.75 9.65
C ASN A 154 -11.62 11.28 9.69
N ASN A 155 -12.77 11.95 9.86
CA ASN A 155 -12.82 13.41 9.99
C ASN A 155 -12.21 13.95 11.30
N ASP A 156 -12.07 13.10 12.32
CA ASP A 156 -11.40 13.39 13.57
C ASP A 156 -10.01 12.72 13.57
N PRO A 157 -8.91 13.49 13.42
CA PRO A 157 -7.57 12.93 13.31
C PRO A 157 -7.15 12.09 14.52
N ALA A 158 -7.56 12.49 15.74
CA ALA A 158 -7.22 11.76 16.95
C ALA A 158 -7.91 10.39 16.99
N ARG A 159 -9.16 10.34 16.54
CA ARG A 159 -9.93 9.10 16.44
C ARG A 159 -9.38 8.21 15.31
N GLY A 160 -9.04 8.81 14.17
CA GLY A 160 -8.40 8.09 13.07
C GLY A 160 -7.11 7.41 13.50
N ALA A 161 -6.21 8.15 14.16
CA ALA A 161 -4.95 7.62 14.67
C ALA A 161 -5.15 6.54 15.75
N ALA A 162 -6.13 6.70 16.65
CA ALA A 162 -6.44 5.68 17.64
C ALA A 162 -6.94 4.38 16.99
N LEU A 163 -7.81 4.48 15.98
CA LEU A 163 -8.33 3.33 15.25
C LEU A 163 -7.22 2.65 14.43
N GLN A 164 -6.37 3.44 13.77
CA GLN A 164 -5.19 2.94 13.06
C GLN A 164 -4.31 2.10 13.98
N GLY A 165 -3.89 2.64 15.14
CA GLY A 165 -3.03 1.91 16.07
C GLY A 165 -3.65 0.61 16.61
N GLN A 166 -4.97 0.62 16.90
CA GLN A 166 -5.69 -0.59 17.33
C GLN A 166 -5.69 -1.67 16.25
N LEU A 167 -5.99 -1.29 14.99
CA LEU A 167 -6.01 -2.23 13.88
C LEU A 167 -4.61 -2.75 13.56
N THR A 168 -3.59 -1.90 13.61
CA THR A 168 -2.19 -2.29 13.41
C THR A 168 -1.77 -3.36 14.41
N GLU A 169 -2.06 -3.16 15.69
CA GLU A 169 -1.72 -4.13 16.74
C GLU A 169 -2.46 -5.46 16.55
N GLU A 170 -3.74 -5.42 16.21
CA GLU A 170 -4.56 -6.61 16.03
C GLU A 170 -4.14 -7.40 14.79
N VAL A 171 -3.95 -6.71 13.66
CA VAL A 171 -3.53 -7.36 12.41
C VAL A 171 -2.11 -7.92 12.53
N ASN A 172 -1.20 -7.17 13.16
CA ASN A 172 0.15 -7.68 13.42
C ASN A 172 0.13 -8.98 14.24
N LYS A 173 -0.72 -9.08 15.27
CA LYS A 173 -0.87 -10.33 16.06
C LYS A 173 -1.38 -11.49 15.21
N LEU A 174 -2.28 -11.24 14.27
CA LEU A 174 -2.82 -12.27 13.36
C LEU A 174 -1.77 -12.76 12.36
N LEU A 175 -0.89 -11.85 11.90
CA LEU A 175 0.11 -12.15 10.88
C LEU A 175 1.43 -12.67 11.47
N GLN A 176 1.60 -12.69 12.80
CA GLN A 176 2.75 -13.30 13.46
C GLN A 176 2.39 -14.68 13.98
N THR A 177 2.81 -15.72 13.27
CA THR A 177 2.65 -17.13 13.67
C THR A 177 4.00 -17.83 13.64
N ASP A 178 4.09 -19.06 14.15
CA ASP A 178 5.33 -19.85 14.13
C ASP A 178 5.85 -20.12 12.70
N THR A 179 4.96 -20.08 11.70
CA THR A 179 5.28 -20.41 10.30
C THR A 179 5.16 -19.23 9.34
N PHE A 180 4.58 -18.11 9.75
CA PHE A 180 4.34 -16.94 8.91
C PHE A 180 4.62 -15.65 9.68
N SER A 181 5.41 -14.77 9.09
CA SER A 181 5.68 -13.42 9.61
C SER A 181 5.28 -12.39 8.57
N GLY A 182 4.16 -11.69 8.85
CA GLY A 182 3.67 -10.62 7.99
C GLY A 182 4.30 -9.27 8.30
N SER A 183 4.15 -8.34 7.36
CA SER A 183 4.46 -6.93 7.55
C SER A 183 3.19 -6.09 7.43
N VAL A 184 2.98 -5.20 8.38
CA VAL A 184 1.82 -4.31 8.45
C VAL A 184 2.29 -2.89 8.25
N LEU A 185 1.82 -2.26 7.17
CA LEU A 185 1.91 -0.83 6.96
C LEU A 185 0.59 -0.21 7.43
N SER A 186 0.64 0.92 8.10
CA SER A 186 -0.58 1.61 8.49
C SER A 186 -0.42 3.12 8.46
N GLN A 187 -1.50 3.80 8.09
CA GLN A 187 -1.54 5.26 7.97
C GLN A 187 -2.95 5.82 8.20
N THR A 188 -3.03 7.10 8.56
CA THR A 188 -4.26 7.87 8.42
C THR A 188 -4.26 8.59 7.07
N VAL A 189 -5.41 8.61 6.41
CA VAL A 189 -5.54 9.23 5.09
C VAL A 189 -5.94 10.70 5.23
N VAL A 190 -5.24 11.56 4.49
CA VAL A 190 -5.61 12.97 4.37
C VAL A 190 -6.61 13.14 3.23
N LYS A 191 -7.71 13.87 3.48
CA LYS A 191 -8.70 14.18 2.45
C LYS A 191 -8.10 15.13 1.40
N ASP A 192 -7.94 14.60 0.21
CA ASP A 192 -7.41 15.30 -0.96
C ASP A 192 -8.22 14.86 -2.18
N ASP A 193 -9.00 15.77 -2.75
CA ASP A 193 -9.86 15.47 -3.90
C ASP A 193 -9.03 15.14 -5.16
N GLY A 194 -7.84 15.74 -5.32
CA GLY A 194 -6.92 15.42 -6.43
C GLY A 194 -6.39 14.01 -6.31
N LEU A 195 -5.95 13.61 -5.11
CA LEU A 195 -5.47 12.26 -4.86
C LEU A 195 -6.58 11.21 -5.03
N ARG A 196 -7.82 11.54 -4.61
CA ARG A 196 -8.98 10.67 -4.83
C ARG A 196 -9.24 10.44 -6.32
N GLN A 197 -9.20 11.51 -7.13
CA GLN A 197 -9.34 11.37 -8.57
C GLN A 197 -8.23 10.51 -9.19
N THR A 198 -7.01 10.64 -8.71
CA THR A 198 -5.89 9.78 -9.12
C THR A 198 -6.13 8.32 -8.71
N ALA A 199 -6.55 8.06 -7.47
CA ALA A 199 -6.89 6.72 -6.99
C ALA A 199 -7.97 6.06 -7.87
N ASP A 200 -9.03 6.79 -8.18
CA ASP A 200 -10.13 6.32 -9.06
C ASP A 200 -9.62 6.01 -10.48
N GLN A 201 -8.71 6.84 -11.02
CA GLN A 201 -8.12 6.64 -12.36
C GLN A 201 -7.34 5.32 -12.44
N TYR A 202 -6.60 4.98 -11.38
CA TYR A 202 -5.78 3.75 -11.33
C TYR A 202 -6.52 2.55 -10.74
N GLY A 203 -7.76 2.73 -10.27
CA GLY A 203 -8.56 1.66 -9.65
C GLY A 203 -7.94 1.11 -8.36
N ILE A 204 -7.31 1.99 -7.57
CA ILE A 204 -6.67 1.67 -6.28
C ILE A 204 -7.35 2.44 -5.14
N THR A 205 -7.07 2.04 -3.89
CA THR A 205 -7.57 2.76 -2.72
C THR A 205 -6.92 4.14 -2.60
N LEU A 206 -7.60 5.05 -1.90
CA LEU A 206 -7.03 6.33 -1.54
C LEU A 206 -5.78 6.16 -0.65
N GLY A 207 -5.76 5.12 0.20
CA GLY A 207 -4.61 4.78 1.02
C GLY A 207 -3.39 4.35 0.21
N LYS A 208 -3.57 3.45 -0.76
CA LYS A 208 -2.47 3.06 -1.67
C LYS A 208 -1.99 4.25 -2.49
N ALA A 209 -2.90 5.10 -2.98
CA ALA A 209 -2.53 6.31 -3.72
C ALA A 209 -1.72 7.28 -2.85
N GLN A 210 -2.05 7.44 -1.55
CA GLN A 210 -1.28 8.26 -0.62
C GLN A 210 0.12 7.68 -0.39
N LEU A 211 0.25 6.37 -0.16
CA LEU A 211 1.55 5.70 -0.01
C LEU A 211 2.44 5.92 -1.24
N ILE A 212 1.88 5.77 -2.45
CA ILE A 212 2.60 6.03 -3.70
C ILE A 212 3.04 7.49 -3.77
N ARG A 213 2.16 8.45 -3.46
CA ARG A 213 2.52 9.87 -3.45
C ARG A 213 3.65 10.17 -2.47
N ASP A 214 3.61 9.60 -1.27
CA ASP A 214 4.66 9.81 -0.26
C ASP A 214 6.03 9.28 -0.75
N ILE A 215 6.04 8.15 -1.50
CA ILE A 215 7.24 7.63 -2.15
C ILE A 215 7.73 8.60 -3.25
N LEU A 216 6.83 9.08 -4.12
CA LEU A 216 7.17 10.02 -5.20
C LEU A 216 7.67 11.38 -4.70
N ASP A 217 7.14 11.85 -3.58
CA ASP A 217 7.58 13.10 -2.93
C ASP A 217 9.00 12.93 -2.34
N SER A 218 9.41 11.73 -1.98
CA SER A 218 10.76 11.40 -1.52
C SER A 218 11.72 11.11 -2.67
N ASN A 219 11.25 10.46 -3.72
CA ASN A 219 12.05 10.06 -4.88
C ASN A 219 11.30 10.41 -6.17
N SER A 220 11.74 11.47 -6.83
CA SER A 220 11.13 11.99 -8.06
C SER A 220 11.55 11.24 -9.33
N LEU A 221 12.37 10.19 -9.23
CA LEU A 221 12.77 9.36 -10.37
C LEU A 221 11.64 8.42 -10.80
N HIS A 222 10.75 8.06 -9.88
CA HIS A 222 9.60 7.21 -10.18
C HIS A 222 8.41 8.00 -10.72
N THR A 223 7.48 7.27 -11.30
CA THR A 223 6.20 7.80 -11.78
C THR A 223 5.03 7.05 -11.14
N PHE A 224 3.85 7.67 -11.13
CA PHE A 224 2.65 7.02 -10.62
C PHE A 224 2.28 5.76 -11.43
N ASP A 225 2.51 5.81 -12.77
CA ASP A 225 2.27 4.68 -13.68
C ASP A 225 3.15 3.46 -13.34
N GLU A 226 4.36 3.68 -12.85
CA GLU A 226 5.28 2.61 -12.42
C GLU A 226 4.91 2.02 -11.07
N LEU A 227 4.47 2.85 -10.11
CA LEU A 227 4.20 2.39 -8.76
C LEU A 227 2.78 1.83 -8.56
N ALA A 228 1.79 2.29 -9.34
CA ALA A 228 0.41 1.86 -9.18
C ALA A 228 0.18 0.35 -9.37
N PRO A 229 0.82 -0.34 -10.34
CA PRO A 229 0.67 -1.78 -10.51
C PRO A 229 1.36 -2.62 -9.43
N LEU A 230 2.30 -2.06 -8.68
CA LEU A 230 3.05 -2.78 -7.65
C LEU A 230 2.12 -3.27 -6.51
N THR A 231 2.45 -4.42 -5.96
CA THR A 231 1.82 -4.95 -4.74
C THR A 231 2.24 -4.13 -3.52
N ILE A 232 1.50 -4.25 -2.42
CA ILE A 232 1.90 -3.59 -1.15
C ILE A 232 3.25 -4.13 -0.65
N ASN A 233 3.58 -5.39 -0.92
CA ASN A 233 4.89 -5.94 -0.56
C ASN A 233 6.03 -5.22 -1.29
N GLU A 234 5.87 -4.95 -2.57
CA GLU A 234 6.83 -4.25 -3.40
C GLU A 234 6.96 -2.78 -3.00
N LEU A 235 5.84 -2.09 -2.78
CA LEU A 235 5.84 -0.72 -2.26
C LEU A 235 6.50 -0.62 -0.88
N ASN A 236 6.33 -1.62 0.00
CA ASN A 236 6.99 -1.68 1.29
C ASN A 236 8.51 -1.85 1.19
N LEU A 237 8.98 -2.61 0.19
CA LEU A 237 10.42 -2.76 -0.08
C LEU A 237 11.03 -1.45 -0.56
N LEU A 238 10.35 -0.72 -1.46
CA LEU A 238 10.77 0.61 -1.90
C LEU A 238 10.72 1.63 -0.75
N LEU A 239 9.64 1.63 0.04
CA LEU A 239 9.49 2.51 1.20
C LEU A 239 10.64 2.38 2.20
N GLY A 240 11.20 1.17 2.36
CA GLY A 240 12.34 0.91 3.24
C GLY A 240 13.61 1.68 2.86
N LYS A 241 13.70 2.18 1.63
CA LYS A 241 14.80 3.01 1.12
C LYS A 241 14.51 4.52 1.21
N GLU A 242 13.26 4.90 1.47
CA GLU A 242 12.77 6.28 1.45
C GLU A 242 12.41 6.76 2.87
N PRO A 243 13.39 7.20 3.69
CA PRO A 243 13.13 7.57 5.09
C PRO A 243 12.11 8.69 5.26
N ALA A 244 12.01 9.61 4.28
CA ALA A 244 11.04 10.72 4.33
C ALA A 244 9.61 10.22 4.12
N ALA A 245 9.38 9.31 3.16
CA ALA A 245 8.09 8.65 2.96
C ALA A 245 7.73 7.75 4.14
N ALA A 246 8.70 7.00 4.67
CA ALA A 246 8.51 6.12 5.81
C ALA A 246 8.10 6.86 7.10
N ALA A 247 8.36 8.17 7.20
CA ALA A 247 7.94 8.97 8.35
C ALA A 247 6.41 9.16 8.45
N HIS A 248 5.69 8.96 7.35
CA HIS A 248 4.22 9.11 7.29
C HIS A 248 3.47 7.80 7.46
N VAL A 249 4.17 6.67 7.43
CA VAL A 249 3.61 5.31 7.48
C VAL A 249 4.21 4.55 8.64
N GLU A 250 3.38 4.01 9.53
CA GLU A 250 3.85 3.09 10.56
C GLU A 250 4.07 1.72 9.94
N VAL A 251 5.27 1.17 10.06
CA VAL A 251 5.64 -0.15 9.54
C VAL A 251 6.01 -1.08 10.68
N VAL A 252 5.34 -2.22 10.77
CA VAL A 252 5.60 -3.28 11.76
C VAL A 252 5.89 -4.59 11.01
N GLY A 253 7.05 -5.17 11.25
CA GLY A 253 7.53 -6.35 10.52
C GLY A 253 8.42 -5.98 9.34
N THR A 254 8.71 -6.95 8.46
CA THR A 254 9.61 -6.79 7.33
C THR A 254 8.98 -7.37 6.07
N ALA A 255 9.02 -6.64 4.96
CA ALA A 255 8.58 -7.11 3.66
C ALA A 255 9.42 -8.29 3.17
N SER A 256 8.76 -9.25 2.53
CA SER A 256 9.42 -10.45 2.03
C SER A 256 10.15 -10.19 0.70
N GLN A 257 11.37 -10.70 0.62
CA GLN A 257 12.16 -10.79 -0.62
C GLN A 257 12.30 -12.24 -1.11
N LYS A 258 11.62 -13.20 -0.49
CA LYS A 258 11.76 -14.64 -0.79
C LYS A 258 11.39 -14.99 -2.23
N GLY A 259 10.59 -14.17 -2.91
CA GLY A 259 10.22 -14.34 -4.32
C GLY A 259 11.29 -13.91 -5.31
N TYR A 260 12.39 -13.31 -4.86
CA TYR A 260 13.40 -12.70 -5.70
C TYR A 260 14.66 -13.57 -5.78
N ILE A 261 15.44 -13.36 -6.86
CA ILE A 261 16.66 -14.12 -7.14
C ILE A 261 17.80 -13.81 -6.17
N GLY A 262 17.76 -12.65 -5.50
CA GLY A 262 18.78 -12.15 -4.59
C GLY A 262 19.94 -11.43 -5.30
N GLU A 263 20.59 -10.55 -4.56
CA GLU A 263 21.68 -9.68 -5.05
C GLU A 263 22.87 -10.46 -5.62
N ASP A 264 23.30 -11.54 -4.97
CA ASP A 264 24.42 -12.36 -5.47
C ASP A 264 24.18 -12.93 -6.86
N ARG A 265 22.94 -13.37 -7.13
CA ARG A 265 22.58 -13.91 -8.43
C ARG A 265 22.41 -12.81 -9.46
N ALA A 266 21.87 -11.66 -9.10
CA ALA A 266 21.77 -10.50 -9.98
C ALA A 266 23.18 -10.03 -10.38
N LYS A 267 24.09 -9.90 -9.42
CA LYS A 267 25.52 -9.60 -9.68
C LYS A 267 26.15 -10.59 -10.67
N ALA A 268 25.95 -11.88 -10.45
CA ALA A 268 26.51 -12.90 -11.34
C ALA A 268 25.95 -12.80 -12.78
N ILE A 269 24.67 -12.44 -12.93
CA ILE A 269 24.04 -12.23 -14.24
C ILE A 269 24.63 -11.01 -14.93
N ALA A 270 24.75 -9.86 -14.22
CA ALA A 270 25.31 -8.62 -14.76
C ALA A 270 26.77 -8.81 -15.23
N LEU A 271 27.61 -9.39 -14.37
CA LEU A 271 29.00 -9.66 -14.71
C LEU A 271 29.15 -10.62 -15.90
N LYS A 272 28.32 -11.68 -15.94
CA LYS A 272 28.32 -12.61 -17.09
C LYS A 272 27.90 -11.88 -18.38
N LYS A 273 26.96 -10.98 -18.34
CA LYS A 273 26.53 -10.17 -19.48
C LYS A 273 27.64 -9.26 -19.97
N ALA A 274 28.37 -8.64 -19.04
CA ALA A 274 29.53 -7.79 -19.35
C ALA A 274 30.78 -8.57 -19.82
N GLY A 275 30.81 -9.90 -19.62
CA GLY A 275 31.97 -10.73 -19.91
C GLY A 275 33.10 -10.54 -18.90
N LEU A 276 32.78 -10.16 -17.66
CA LEU A 276 33.76 -9.80 -16.62
C LEU A 276 33.72 -10.80 -15.45
N SER A 277 34.82 -10.79 -14.68
CA SER A 277 34.86 -11.45 -13.37
C SER A 277 34.83 -10.43 -12.23
N ALA A 278 34.44 -10.87 -11.04
CA ALA A 278 34.34 -10.00 -9.89
C ALA A 278 35.69 -9.35 -9.45
N ASP A 279 36.81 -9.97 -9.80
CA ASP A 279 38.13 -9.49 -9.39
C ASP A 279 38.60 -8.23 -10.14
N GLY A 280 37.91 -7.84 -11.21
CA GLY A 280 38.27 -6.69 -12.05
C GLY A 280 37.43 -5.43 -11.82
N LEU A 281 36.58 -5.41 -10.80
CA LEU A 281 35.70 -4.28 -10.53
C LEU A 281 36.44 -3.16 -9.77
N THR A 282 36.22 -1.91 -10.21
CA THR A 282 36.74 -0.71 -9.53
C THR A 282 35.67 -0.16 -8.56
N SER A 283 34.41 -0.19 -8.97
CA SER A 283 33.24 0.12 -8.14
C SER A 283 32.16 -0.92 -8.33
N TYR A 284 31.22 -1.00 -7.40
CA TYR A 284 30.06 -1.88 -7.50
C TYR A 284 28.96 -1.39 -6.56
N GLU A 285 27.78 -1.23 -7.10
CA GLU A 285 26.54 -0.93 -6.35
C GLU A 285 25.43 -1.85 -6.85
N ILE A 286 24.55 -2.23 -5.98
CA ILE A 286 23.35 -2.98 -6.32
C ILE A 286 22.20 -2.51 -5.46
N GLU A 287 21.10 -2.22 -6.11
CA GLU A 287 19.89 -1.80 -5.45
C GLU A 287 18.67 -2.55 -5.99
N LEU A 288 17.68 -2.78 -5.10
CA LEU A 288 16.37 -3.27 -5.50
C LEU A 288 15.50 -2.05 -5.83
N ASP A 289 15.10 -1.90 -7.07
CA ASP A 289 14.32 -0.77 -7.56
C ASP A 289 13.15 -1.22 -8.45
N THR A 290 12.49 -0.32 -9.14
CA THR A 290 11.41 -0.61 -10.09
C THR A 290 11.69 -0.01 -11.47
N HIS A 291 11.37 -0.77 -12.50
CA HIS A 291 11.40 -0.32 -13.89
C HIS A 291 10.11 -0.73 -14.60
N LYS A 292 9.36 0.26 -15.10
CA LYS A 292 8.07 0.04 -15.83
C LYS A 292 7.09 -0.88 -15.12
N GLY A 293 7.00 -0.74 -13.79
CA GLY A 293 6.04 -1.47 -12.98
C GLY A 293 6.44 -2.91 -12.60
N ILE A 294 7.72 -3.25 -12.72
CA ILE A 294 8.27 -4.50 -12.21
C ILE A 294 9.47 -4.21 -11.31
N MET A 295 9.67 -5.05 -10.29
CA MET A 295 10.85 -4.95 -9.44
C MET A 295 12.10 -5.44 -10.18
N VAL A 296 13.17 -4.67 -10.11
CA VAL A 296 14.46 -4.97 -10.69
C VAL A 296 15.57 -4.88 -9.65
N TYR A 297 16.65 -5.61 -9.86
CA TYR A 297 17.95 -5.27 -9.30
C TYR A 297 18.65 -4.36 -10.28
N ASP A 298 18.89 -3.13 -9.87
CA ASP A 298 19.75 -2.20 -10.55
C ASP A 298 21.18 -2.44 -10.11
N VAL A 299 22.04 -2.80 -11.05
CA VAL A 299 23.42 -3.25 -10.80
C VAL A 299 24.36 -2.35 -11.58
N GLU A 300 24.98 -1.44 -10.87
CA GLU A 300 25.97 -0.52 -11.41
C GLU A 300 27.39 -0.98 -11.03
N PHE A 301 28.31 -0.94 -11.96
CA PHE A 301 29.71 -1.25 -11.67
C PHE A 301 30.66 -0.67 -12.72
N THR A 302 31.89 -0.38 -12.30
CA THR A 302 32.96 0.07 -13.18
C THR A 302 34.05 -0.99 -13.30
N ALA A 303 34.52 -1.18 -14.51
CA ALA A 303 35.64 -2.11 -14.80
C ALA A 303 36.32 -1.74 -16.09
N GLY A 304 37.69 -1.68 -16.05
CA GLY A 304 38.50 -1.47 -17.24
C GLY A 304 38.25 -0.15 -17.96
N GLY A 305 37.86 0.90 -17.23
CA GLY A 305 37.53 2.23 -17.75
C GLY A 305 36.16 2.32 -18.41
N PHE A 306 35.24 1.43 -18.04
CA PHE A 306 33.85 1.45 -18.45
C PHE A 306 32.92 1.39 -17.26
N GLU A 307 31.83 2.14 -17.33
CA GLU A 307 30.65 2.01 -16.47
C GLU A 307 29.65 1.06 -17.11
N PHE A 308 29.03 0.26 -16.29
CA PHE A 308 28.00 -0.68 -16.67
C PHE A 308 26.78 -0.47 -15.79
N ASP A 309 25.63 -0.33 -16.43
CA ASP A 309 24.32 -0.26 -15.81
C ASP A 309 23.49 -1.47 -16.29
N CYS A 310 23.02 -2.29 -15.38
CA CYS A 310 22.32 -3.51 -15.70
C CYS A 310 21.09 -3.71 -14.80
N GLU A 311 19.91 -3.47 -15.35
CA GLU A 311 18.65 -3.76 -14.68
C GLU A 311 18.22 -5.21 -14.95
N ILE A 312 17.99 -5.95 -13.87
CA ILE A 312 17.66 -7.38 -13.91
C ILE A 312 16.36 -7.61 -13.18
N SER A 313 15.37 -8.21 -13.83
CA SER A 313 14.10 -8.59 -13.18
C SER A 313 14.36 -9.35 -11.88
N ALA A 314 13.90 -8.79 -10.76
CA ALA A 314 14.14 -9.36 -9.44
C ALA A 314 13.51 -10.75 -9.29
N SER A 315 12.41 -11.03 -9.99
CA SER A 315 11.69 -12.29 -9.90
C SER A 315 12.23 -13.36 -10.87
N THR A 316 12.61 -12.98 -12.12
CA THR A 316 12.98 -13.97 -13.15
C THR A 316 14.48 -14.06 -13.39
N GLY A 317 15.23 -12.98 -13.14
CA GLY A 317 16.63 -12.85 -13.52
C GLY A 317 16.85 -12.52 -15.00
N GLU A 318 15.81 -12.14 -15.73
CA GLU A 318 15.94 -11.63 -17.09
C GLU A 318 16.52 -10.22 -17.07
N ILE A 319 17.42 -9.94 -18.00
CA ILE A 319 17.99 -8.60 -18.17
C ILE A 319 16.97 -7.72 -18.87
N VAL A 320 16.55 -6.65 -18.19
CA VAL A 320 15.58 -5.66 -18.66
C VAL A 320 16.28 -4.54 -19.42
N LYS A 321 17.42 -4.09 -18.90
CA LYS A 321 18.25 -3.05 -19.47
C LYS A 321 19.71 -3.43 -19.30
N PHE A 322 20.57 -3.06 -20.26
CA PHE A 322 22.01 -3.18 -20.15
C PHE A 322 22.66 -2.07 -20.96
N GLU A 323 23.38 -1.22 -20.26
CA GLU A 323 24.14 -0.11 -20.83
C GLU A 323 25.62 -0.28 -20.49
N LYS A 324 26.47 0.23 -21.34
CA LYS A 324 27.93 0.26 -21.16
C LYS A 324 28.42 1.57 -21.70
N GLU A 325 28.99 2.38 -20.84
CA GLU A 325 29.53 3.69 -21.18
C GLU A 325 31.02 3.76 -20.83
N TYR A 326 31.73 4.74 -21.35
CA TYR A 326 33.12 5.00 -20.98
C TYR A 326 33.16 5.82 -19.69
N ASP A 327 33.97 5.40 -18.73
CA ASP A 327 34.17 6.10 -17.47
C ASP A 327 35.17 7.26 -17.67
N ASP A 328 34.64 8.47 -17.86
CA ASP A 328 35.43 9.69 -18.07
C ASP A 328 36.16 10.16 -16.78
N ASP A 329 35.80 9.64 -15.61
CA ASP A 329 36.32 10.05 -14.29
C ASP A 329 37.53 9.22 -13.83
N GLU A 330 37.85 8.08 -14.46
CA GLU A 330 39.04 7.32 -14.11
C GLU A 330 40.30 7.96 -14.72
N PRO A 331 41.33 8.29 -13.91
CA PRO A 331 42.61 8.74 -14.44
C PRO A 331 43.21 7.63 -15.30
N SER A 332 43.38 7.89 -16.58
CA SER A 332 43.92 6.97 -17.59
C SER A 332 45.01 6.08 -17.02
N VAL A 333 44.66 4.82 -16.67
CA VAL A 333 45.63 3.79 -16.30
C VAL A 333 46.43 3.49 -17.53
N SER A 334 47.74 3.70 -17.46
CA SER A 334 48.69 3.37 -18.54
C SER A 334 48.62 1.88 -18.85
N VAL A 335 47.91 1.52 -19.92
CA VAL A 335 47.84 0.15 -20.45
C VAL A 335 49.22 -0.26 -20.94
N PRO A 336 49.76 -1.44 -20.59
CA PRO A 336 51.02 -1.92 -21.12
C PRO A 336 50.95 -2.04 -22.64
N LYS A 337 51.94 -1.47 -23.33
CA LYS A 337 52.06 -1.52 -24.78
C LYS A 337 52.07 -2.97 -25.27
N GLN A 338 50.96 -3.48 -25.77
CA GLN A 338 50.90 -4.67 -26.60
C GLN A 338 50.32 -4.35 -27.98
N ASN A 339 50.97 -4.92 -28.96
CA ASN A 339 50.83 -4.81 -30.40
C ASN A 339 49.39 -4.59 -30.95
N GLY A 340 48.84 -3.40 -30.83
CA GLY A 340 47.85 -2.77 -31.72
C GLY A 340 46.49 -3.45 -32.00
N VAL A 341 46.22 -4.66 -31.51
CA VAL A 341 44.97 -5.40 -31.68
C VAL A 341 44.66 -6.20 -30.41
N THR A 342 43.43 -6.19 -29.93
CA THR A 342 42.97 -7.02 -28.81
C THR A 342 42.74 -8.48 -29.26
N GLU A 343 42.71 -9.46 -28.35
CA GLU A 343 42.41 -10.87 -28.67
C GLU A 343 41.03 -11.07 -29.33
N ALA A 344 40.11 -10.11 -29.21
CA ALA A 344 38.81 -10.13 -29.86
C ALA A 344 38.80 -9.57 -31.30
N GLY A 345 39.96 -9.13 -31.83
CA GLY A 345 40.07 -8.53 -33.16
C GLY A 345 39.68 -7.05 -33.23
N GLU A 346 39.43 -6.43 -32.09
CA GLU A 346 39.19 -4.97 -31.98
C GLU A 346 40.51 -4.22 -31.92
N ILE A 347 40.55 -3.01 -32.49
CA ILE A 347 41.72 -2.14 -32.43
C ILE A 347 41.82 -1.47 -31.05
N THR A 348 43.03 -1.24 -30.57
CA THR A 348 43.22 -0.48 -29.32
C THR A 348 42.96 1.02 -29.57
N LEU A 349 42.65 1.75 -28.50
CA LEU A 349 42.46 3.19 -28.50
C LEU A 349 43.63 3.94 -29.16
N GLU A 350 44.88 3.56 -28.86
CA GLU A 350 46.07 4.15 -29.48
C GLU A 350 46.15 3.85 -30.99
N LYS A 351 45.69 2.67 -31.41
CA LYS A 351 45.64 2.32 -32.83
C LYS A 351 44.53 3.09 -33.55
N ALA A 352 43.33 3.26 -32.89
CA ALA A 352 42.26 4.08 -33.43
C ALA A 352 42.71 5.54 -33.63
N LYS A 353 43.38 6.12 -32.64
CA LYS A 353 43.96 7.46 -32.69
C LYS A 353 44.99 7.62 -33.85
N GLU A 354 45.91 6.67 -33.97
CA GLU A 354 46.87 6.63 -35.07
C GLU A 354 46.18 6.64 -36.45
N ILE A 355 45.12 5.81 -36.58
CA ILE A 355 44.34 5.70 -37.82
C ILE A 355 43.65 7.03 -38.13
N ALA A 356 42.99 7.66 -37.14
CA ALA A 356 42.26 8.92 -37.31
C ALA A 356 43.19 10.06 -37.68
N LEU A 357 44.31 10.23 -37.00
CA LEU A 357 45.29 11.26 -37.29
C LEU A 357 45.94 11.07 -38.68
N ASN A 358 46.30 9.82 -39.06
CA ASN A 358 46.79 9.49 -40.38
C ASN A 358 45.77 9.79 -41.49
N HIS A 359 44.50 9.49 -41.24
CA HIS A 359 43.39 9.76 -42.17
C HIS A 359 43.21 11.28 -42.38
N ALA A 360 43.32 12.06 -41.31
CA ALA A 360 43.23 13.53 -41.36
C ALA A 360 44.50 14.19 -41.88
N GLY A 361 45.61 13.46 -42.06
CA GLY A 361 46.91 14.00 -42.49
C GLY A 361 47.60 14.87 -41.43
N VAL A 362 47.23 14.69 -40.14
CA VAL A 362 47.73 15.46 -39.00
C VAL A 362 48.75 14.65 -38.24
N LYS A 363 49.89 15.24 -37.93
CA LYS A 363 50.89 14.59 -37.09
C LYS A 363 50.44 14.65 -35.63
N ALA A 364 50.71 13.60 -34.84
CA ALA A 364 50.30 13.56 -33.44
C ALA A 364 50.82 14.72 -32.57
N VAL A 365 51.94 15.35 -32.96
CA VAL A 365 52.51 16.51 -32.28
C VAL A 365 51.80 17.82 -32.63
N ASP A 366 51.02 17.82 -33.71
CA ASP A 366 50.30 19.02 -34.22
C ASP A 366 48.79 18.95 -33.81
N ALA A 367 48.34 17.83 -33.27
CA ALA A 367 46.95 17.68 -32.80
C ALA A 367 46.78 18.30 -31.39
N ILE A 368 45.90 19.30 -31.30
CA ILE A 368 45.59 20.01 -30.07
C ILE A 368 44.20 19.58 -29.62
N GLU A 369 43.97 19.50 -28.31
CA GLU A 369 42.65 19.09 -27.73
C GLU A 369 42.16 17.76 -28.30
N LEU A 370 43.06 16.77 -28.34
CA LEU A 370 42.76 15.43 -28.84
C LEU A 370 41.94 14.65 -27.81
N GLU A 371 40.70 14.41 -28.12
CA GLU A 371 39.78 13.59 -27.34
C GLU A 371 39.47 12.28 -28.10
N VAL A 372 39.43 11.16 -27.38
CA VAL A 372 39.15 9.86 -27.94
C VAL A 372 38.15 9.14 -27.03
N LYS A 373 36.95 8.88 -27.55
CA LYS A 373 35.88 8.20 -26.82
C LYS A 373 35.49 6.90 -27.52
N PRO A 374 35.41 5.77 -26.83
CA PRO A 374 34.74 4.59 -27.37
C PRO A 374 33.23 4.84 -27.45
N ASP A 375 32.61 4.40 -28.55
CA ASP A 375 31.17 4.53 -28.80
C ASP A 375 30.63 3.26 -29.45
N GLN A 376 29.33 3.09 -29.48
CA GLN A 376 28.63 2.04 -30.20
C GLN A 376 27.74 2.61 -31.30
N LYS A 377 28.04 2.26 -32.55
CA LYS A 377 27.26 2.67 -33.71
C LYS A 377 26.83 1.46 -34.53
N ASP A 378 25.48 1.35 -34.71
CA ASP A 378 24.87 0.23 -35.44
C ASP A 378 25.26 -1.16 -34.90
N GLY A 379 25.41 -1.30 -33.56
CA GLY A 379 25.79 -2.53 -32.89
C GLY A 379 27.28 -2.92 -33.09
N ARG A 380 28.12 -1.97 -33.47
CA ARG A 380 29.58 -2.15 -33.61
C ARG A 380 30.30 -1.19 -32.67
N SER A 381 31.30 -1.70 -31.96
CA SER A 381 32.21 -0.87 -31.18
C SER A 381 33.02 0.04 -32.13
N VAL A 382 33.00 1.33 -31.89
CA VAL A 382 33.72 2.35 -32.66
C VAL A 382 34.44 3.29 -31.67
N TYR A 383 35.42 4.03 -32.17
CA TYR A 383 36.03 5.13 -31.44
C TYR A 383 35.65 6.44 -32.13
N GLU A 384 35.09 7.36 -31.37
CA GLU A 384 34.91 8.75 -31.78
C GLU A 384 36.14 9.56 -31.41
N ILE A 385 36.74 10.28 -32.39
CA ILE A 385 38.02 10.95 -32.20
C ILE A 385 37.87 12.39 -32.68
N GLU A 386 37.97 13.33 -31.74
CA GLU A 386 37.92 14.75 -32.00
C GLU A 386 39.29 15.40 -31.74
N PHE A 387 39.73 16.30 -32.58
CA PHE A 387 40.94 17.06 -32.37
C PHE A 387 40.94 18.36 -33.20
N LYS A 388 41.75 19.30 -32.76
CA LYS A 388 42.05 20.54 -33.50
C LYS A 388 43.50 20.47 -34.04
N SER A 389 43.74 20.98 -35.24
CA SER A 389 45.04 21.03 -35.87
C SER A 389 45.40 22.43 -36.34
#